data_8c1035522803ac08dedba3c0bb38cf72
#
_entry.id   8c1035522803ac08dedba3c0bb38cf72
#
_cell.length_a   1.000
_cell.length_b   1.000
_cell.length_c   1.000
_cell.angle_alpha   90.00
_cell.angle_beta   90.00
_cell.angle_gamma   90.00
#
_symmetry.space_group_name_H-M   'P 1'
#
loop_
_entity.id
_entity.type
_entity.pdbx_description
1 polymer ?
#
loop_
_entity_poly.entity_id
_entity_poly.type
_entity_poly.pdbx_seq_one_letter_code
_entity_poly.pdbx_strand_id
1 'polypeptide(L)'
;PAGVAVILEDTAACVGIVIAFIAIMLTKVTGHAYWDAVGSLTVGVLLGAIAIWLIQRNRELLVGAAMPPHLRQQVLQILQENPTVEEVVDLRSRILDTETYRVKADVRFDGQELAKKMDTDLEAAFKGIKTYEEFSQFINQYADDLIDLLADEIDDIEDEIREQVPEAQHLDLEAD
;
A
#
# COMPACT_ATOMS: atom_id res chain seq x y z
N PRO A 1 -12.07 17.22 -2.42
CA PRO A 1 -12.28 16.50 -1.16
C PRO A 1 -12.20 17.41 0.06
N ALA A 2 -11.19 18.31 0.18
CA ALA A 2 -11.04 19.23 1.31
C ALA A 2 -12.23 20.21 1.46
N GLY A 3 -12.78 20.72 0.36
CA GLY A 3 -13.92 21.64 0.39
C GLY A 3 -15.20 21.04 1.00
N VAL A 4 -15.42 19.73 0.85
CA VAL A 4 -16.59 19.07 1.45
C VAL A 4 -16.47 19.01 2.98
N ALA A 5 -15.27 18.80 3.51
CA ALA A 5 -15.01 18.77 4.95
C ALA A 5 -15.30 20.16 5.57
N VAL A 6 -14.83 21.24 4.95
CA VAL A 6 -15.07 22.61 5.40
C VAL A 6 -16.57 22.96 5.38
N ILE A 7 -17.28 22.63 4.30
CA ILE A 7 -18.73 22.88 4.20
C ILE A 7 -19.50 22.11 5.27
N LEU A 8 -19.10 20.88 5.55
CA LEU A 8 -19.75 20.07 6.58
C LEU A 8 -19.52 20.64 7.99
N GLU A 9 -18.28 21.08 8.27
CA GLU A 9 -17.91 21.71 9.54
C GLU A 9 -18.69 23.02 9.77
N ASP A 10 -18.76 23.90 8.77
CA ASP A 10 -19.51 25.15 8.84
C ASP A 10 -21.02 24.89 8.98
N THR A 11 -21.56 23.91 8.26
CA THR A 11 -22.97 23.52 8.39
C THR A 11 -23.27 23.00 9.79
N ALA A 12 -22.39 22.19 10.35
CA ALA A 12 -22.52 21.68 11.72
C ALA A 12 -22.49 22.79 12.76
N ALA A 13 -21.61 23.77 12.60
CA ALA A 13 -21.55 24.93 13.48
C ALA A 13 -22.87 25.73 13.43
N CYS A 14 -23.43 25.97 12.23
CA CYS A 14 -24.73 26.64 12.08
C CYS A 14 -25.86 25.85 12.75
N VAL A 15 -25.92 24.53 12.53
CA VAL A 15 -26.95 23.66 13.18
C VAL A 15 -26.77 23.67 14.69
N GLY A 16 -25.53 23.62 15.21
CA GLY A 16 -25.23 23.70 16.63
C GLY A 16 -25.75 24.97 17.28
N ILE A 17 -25.55 26.12 16.61
CA ILE A 17 -26.07 27.44 17.08
C ILE A 17 -27.59 27.42 17.13
N VAL A 18 -28.28 26.87 16.14
CA VAL A 18 -29.75 26.78 16.13
C VAL A 18 -30.25 25.91 17.28
N ILE A 19 -29.63 24.75 17.52
CA ILE A 19 -29.99 23.87 18.64
C ILE A 19 -29.78 24.58 19.98
N ALA A 20 -28.65 25.23 20.19
CA ALA A 20 -28.36 26.00 21.41
C ALA A 20 -29.37 27.14 21.63
N PHE A 21 -29.73 27.87 20.57
CA PHE A 21 -30.72 28.92 20.65
C PHE A 21 -32.10 28.38 21.08
N ILE A 22 -32.55 27.26 20.48
CA ILE A 22 -33.81 26.61 20.85
C ILE A 22 -33.79 26.18 22.31
N ALA A 23 -32.69 25.53 22.76
CA ALA A 23 -32.54 25.08 24.14
C ALA A 23 -32.64 26.24 25.15
N ILE A 24 -31.98 27.35 24.86
CA ILE A 24 -32.04 28.55 25.71
C ILE A 24 -33.47 29.13 25.74
N MET A 25 -34.15 29.20 24.60
CA MET A 25 -35.54 29.67 24.53
C MET A 25 -36.49 28.80 25.35
N LEU A 26 -36.36 27.45 25.20
CA LEU A 26 -37.15 26.51 25.99
C LEU A 26 -36.89 26.64 27.50
N THR A 27 -35.64 26.81 27.89
CA THR A 27 -35.27 27.07 29.30
C THR A 27 -35.93 28.31 29.84
N LYS A 28 -35.95 29.42 29.06
CA LYS A 28 -36.59 30.65 29.46
C LYS A 28 -38.13 30.55 29.57
N VAL A 29 -38.76 29.87 28.62
CA VAL A 29 -40.21 29.76 28.55
C VAL A 29 -40.75 28.75 29.59
N THR A 30 -40.04 27.65 29.82
CA THR A 30 -40.51 26.60 30.74
C THR A 30 -39.98 26.78 32.17
N GLY A 31 -38.95 27.61 32.37
CA GLY A 31 -38.29 27.78 33.66
C GLY A 31 -37.44 26.59 34.13
N HIS A 32 -37.26 25.59 33.29
CA HIS A 32 -36.53 24.36 33.62
C HIS A 32 -35.13 24.35 32.97
N ALA A 33 -34.06 24.33 33.77
CA ALA A 33 -32.68 24.24 33.31
C ALA A 33 -32.35 22.93 32.55
N TYR A 34 -33.21 21.93 32.64
CA TYR A 34 -33.09 20.68 31.94
C TYR A 34 -32.94 20.83 30.40
N TRP A 35 -33.62 21.81 29.82
CA TRP A 35 -33.57 22.05 28.37
C TRP A 35 -32.21 22.52 27.89
N ASP A 36 -31.50 23.28 28.69
CA ASP A 36 -30.13 23.72 28.41
C ASP A 36 -29.15 22.52 28.42
N ALA A 37 -29.29 21.65 29.41
CA ALA A 37 -28.49 20.42 29.50
C ALA A 37 -28.73 19.48 28.30
N VAL A 38 -29.99 19.30 27.87
CA VAL A 38 -30.35 18.49 26.69
C VAL A 38 -29.77 19.12 25.40
N GLY A 39 -29.87 20.44 25.27
CA GLY A 39 -29.30 21.16 24.14
C GLY A 39 -27.79 20.98 24.03
N SER A 40 -27.09 21.21 25.15
CA SER A 40 -25.64 21.01 25.23
C SER A 40 -25.20 19.58 24.90
N LEU A 41 -25.92 18.60 25.43
CA LEU A 41 -25.65 17.17 25.12
C LEU A 41 -25.87 16.87 23.63
N THR A 42 -26.94 17.39 23.04
CA THR A 42 -27.25 17.19 21.62
C THR A 42 -26.17 17.78 20.71
N VAL A 43 -25.70 19.01 21.01
CA VAL A 43 -24.60 19.64 20.29
C VAL A 43 -23.31 18.84 20.46
N GLY A 44 -23.01 18.36 21.68
CA GLY A 44 -21.84 17.54 21.95
C GLY A 44 -21.83 16.24 21.13
N VAL A 45 -22.99 15.54 21.07
CA VAL A 45 -23.13 14.31 20.23
C VAL A 45 -22.97 14.63 18.75
N LEU A 46 -23.57 15.72 18.26
CA LEU A 46 -23.44 16.13 16.86
C LEU A 46 -21.97 16.39 16.49
N LEU A 47 -21.26 17.18 17.30
CA LEU A 47 -19.84 17.48 17.06
C LEU A 47 -18.96 16.24 17.17
N GLY A 48 -19.25 15.33 18.12
CA GLY A 48 -18.54 14.05 18.25
C GLY A 48 -18.71 13.16 17.03
N ALA A 49 -19.92 13.05 16.48
CA ALA A 49 -20.18 12.29 15.27
C ALA A 49 -19.42 12.86 14.05
N ILE A 50 -19.40 14.17 13.90
CA ILE A 50 -18.66 14.84 12.82
C ILE A 50 -17.16 14.65 12.98
N ALA A 51 -16.63 14.75 14.19
CA ALA A 51 -15.22 14.52 14.48
C ALA A 51 -14.79 13.10 14.09
N ILE A 52 -15.59 12.08 14.44
CA ILE A 52 -15.33 10.69 14.07
C ILE A 52 -15.35 10.53 12.54
N TRP A 53 -16.32 11.13 11.87
CA TRP A 53 -16.40 11.09 10.41
C TRP A 53 -15.19 11.76 9.74
N LEU A 54 -14.76 12.92 10.24
CA LEU A 54 -13.57 13.63 9.74
C LEU A 54 -12.29 12.80 9.94
N ILE A 55 -12.14 12.14 11.09
CA ILE A 55 -11.01 11.27 11.37
C ILE A 55 -10.96 10.12 10.35
N GLN A 56 -12.09 9.45 10.12
CA GLN A 56 -12.16 8.36 9.14
C GLN A 56 -11.81 8.85 7.72
N ARG A 57 -12.35 9.99 7.32
CA ARG A 57 -12.09 10.57 6.01
C ARG A 57 -10.64 11.01 5.82
N ASN A 58 -10.05 11.64 6.83
CA ASN A 58 -8.65 12.05 6.80
C ASN A 58 -7.70 10.84 6.81
N ARG A 59 -8.07 9.77 7.51
CA ARG A 59 -7.29 8.52 7.50
C ARG A 59 -7.19 7.93 6.09
N GLU A 60 -8.28 7.89 5.33
CA GLU A 60 -8.27 7.44 3.94
C GLU A 60 -7.32 8.28 3.06
N LEU A 61 -7.26 9.59 3.29
CA LEU A 61 -6.37 10.50 2.57
C LEU A 61 -4.89 10.36 2.99
N LEU A 62 -4.63 10.08 4.27
CA LEU A 62 -3.26 9.95 4.81
C LEU A 62 -2.63 8.60 4.48
N VAL A 63 -3.43 7.53 4.46
CA VAL A 63 -2.95 6.19 4.10
C VAL A 63 -2.75 6.07 2.58
N GLY A 64 -3.39 6.95 1.79
CA GLY A 64 -3.48 6.87 0.33
C GLY A 64 -4.50 5.84 -0.11
N ALA A 65 -5.22 6.10 -1.17
CA ALA A 65 -6.08 5.10 -1.78
C ALA A 65 -5.22 3.97 -2.34
N ALA A 66 -5.64 2.74 -2.08
CA ALA A 66 -5.02 1.59 -2.72
C ALA A 66 -5.36 1.58 -4.22
N MET A 67 -4.51 0.93 -5.00
CA MET A 67 -4.75 0.65 -6.41
C MET A 67 -6.10 -0.07 -6.59
N PRO A 68 -6.85 0.22 -7.68
CA PRO A 68 -8.08 -0.48 -8.00
C PRO A 68 -7.88 -2.01 -8.05
N PRO A 69 -8.88 -2.81 -7.61
CA PRO A 69 -8.73 -4.26 -7.52
C PRO A 69 -8.34 -4.95 -8.83
N HIS A 70 -8.77 -4.43 -9.97
CA HIS A 70 -8.44 -5.01 -11.28
C HIS A 70 -6.96 -4.81 -11.63
N LEU A 71 -6.39 -3.63 -11.38
CA LEU A 71 -4.96 -3.37 -11.62
C LEU A 71 -4.10 -4.19 -10.64
N ARG A 72 -4.52 -4.29 -9.37
CA ARG A 72 -3.85 -5.14 -8.39
C ARG A 72 -3.83 -6.60 -8.81
N GLN A 73 -4.92 -7.10 -9.40
CA GLN A 73 -4.99 -8.47 -9.91
C GLN A 73 -4.05 -8.67 -11.10
N GLN A 74 -3.93 -7.71 -12.01
CA GLN A 74 -3.00 -7.78 -13.12
C GLN A 74 -1.55 -7.89 -12.63
N VAL A 75 -1.13 -7.03 -11.69
CA VAL A 75 0.21 -7.11 -11.09
C VAL A 75 0.43 -8.47 -10.41
N LEU A 76 -0.54 -8.97 -9.64
CA LEU A 76 -0.45 -10.28 -9.00
C LEU A 76 -0.32 -11.41 -10.03
N GLN A 77 -1.04 -11.32 -11.15
CA GLN A 77 -0.99 -12.33 -12.20
C GLN A 77 0.39 -12.36 -12.86
N ILE A 78 0.97 -11.21 -13.20
CA ILE A 78 2.32 -11.12 -13.77
C ILE A 78 3.34 -11.79 -12.83
N LEU A 79 3.31 -11.43 -11.54
CA LEU A 79 4.21 -12.01 -10.54
C LEU A 79 4.03 -13.53 -10.41
N GLN A 80 2.79 -14.04 -10.40
CA GLN A 80 2.50 -15.46 -10.24
C GLN A 80 2.77 -16.30 -11.49
N GLU A 81 2.72 -15.70 -12.69
CA GLU A 81 3.02 -16.36 -13.94
C GLU A 81 4.52 -16.46 -14.22
N ASN A 82 5.35 -15.68 -13.54
CA ASN A 82 6.80 -15.75 -13.68
C ASN A 82 7.33 -17.01 -12.98
N PRO A 83 8.05 -17.90 -13.70
CA PRO A 83 8.53 -19.17 -13.16
C PRO A 83 9.58 -19.02 -12.05
N THR A 84 10.27 -17.87 -11.95
CA THR A 84 11.25 -17.61 -10.89
C THR A 84 10.62 -17.15 -9.58
N VAL A 85 9.32 -16.83 -9.59
CA VAL A 85 8.55 -16.43 -8.40
C VAL A 85 7.92 -17.67 -7.76
N GLU A 86 8.34 -18.01 -6.54
CA GLU A 86 7.75 -19.08 -5.74
C GLU A 86 6.46 -18.64 -5.06
N GLU A 87 6.49 -17.45 -4.44
CA GLU A 87 5.36 -16.91 -3.68
C GLU A 87 5.40 -15.38 -3.62
N VAL A 88 4.25 -14.74 -3.76
CA VAL A 88 4.07 -13.31 -3.44
C VAL A 88 3.63 -13.21 -1.99
N VAL A 89 4.54 -12.82 -1.11
CA VAL A 89 4.32 -12.79 0.35
C VAL A 89 3.41 -11.63 0.72
N ASP A 90 3.65 -10.45 0.16
CA ASP A 90 2.80 -9.27 0.37
C ASP A 90 2.80 -8.39 -0.89
N LEU A 91 1.67 -7.71 -1.11
CA LEU A 91 1.53 -6.73 -2.18
C LEU A 91 0.77 -5.52 -1.67
N ARG A 92 1.48 -4.39 -1.56
CA ARG A 92 0.97 -3.10 -1.12
C ARG A 92 0.99 -2.11 -2.27
N SER A 93 -0.03 -1.28 -2.32
CA SER A 93 -0.09 -0.21 -3.31
C SER A 93 -0.61 1.08 -2.69
N ARG A 94 -0.14 2.21 -3.21
CA ARG A 94 -0.55 3.53 -2.77
C ARG A 94 -0.61 4.49 -3.95
N ILE A 95 -1.68 5.27 -4.03
CA ILE A 95 -1.79 6.35 -5.01
C ILE A 95 -0.73 7.42 -4.73
N LEU A 96 -0.05 7.86 -5.78
CA LEU A 96 0.89 8.97 -5.75
C LEU A 96 0.31 10.22 -6.39
N ASP A 97 -0.40 10.04 -7.50
CA ASP A 97 -1.06 11.11 -8.24
C ASP A 97 -2.38 10.57 -8.84
N THR A 98 -3.06 11.36 -9.67
CA THR A 98 -4.42 11.14 -10.14
C THR A 98 -4.62 9.76 -10.79
N GLU A 99 -3.59 9.22 -11.44
CA GLU A 99 -3.64 7.92 -12.14
C GLU A 99 -2.34 7.11 -11.97
N THR A 100 -1.49 7.46 -11.00
CA THR A 100 -0.22 6.80 -10.75
C THR A 100 -0.16 6.14 -9.38
N TYR A 101 0.33 4.91 -9.35
CA TYR A 101 0.45 4.11 -8.13
C TYR A 101 1.90 3.73 -7.88
N ARG A 102 2.29 3.79 -6.60
CA ARG A 102 3.45 3.05 -6.11
C ARG A 102 2.99 1.66 -5.72
N VAL A 103 3.71 0.66 -6.17
CA VAL A 103 3.50 -0.74 -5.82
C VAL A 103 4.77 -1.24 -5.14
N LYS A 104 4.60 -1.87 -3.99
CA LYS A 104 5.65 -2.60 -3.31
C LYS A 104 5.19 -4.04 -3.15
N ALA A 105 6.04 -4.99 -3.54
CA ALA A 105 5.80 -6.40 -3.35
C ALA A 105 7.00 -7.07 -2.68
N ASP A 106 6.71 -7.87 -1.66
CA ASP A 106 7.66 -8.76 -1.03
C ASP A 106 7.49 -10.14 -1.69
N VAL A 107 8.52 -10.61 -2.39
CA VAL A 107 8.46 -11.78 -3.28
C VAL A 107 9.50 -12.80 -2.87
N ARG A 108 9.09 -14.06 -2.76
CA ARG A 108 10.01 -15.18 -2.60
C ARG A 108 10.36 -15.77 -3.96
N PHE A 109 11.66 -15.83 -4.25
CA PHE A 109 12.18 -16.37 -5.50
C PHE A 109 12.58 -17.84 -5.37
N ASP A 110 12.33 -18.63 -6.42
CA ASP A 110 12.81 -20.00 -6.52
C ASP A 110 14.27 -20.00 -7.02
N GLY A 111 15.20 -20.24 -6.09
CA GLY A 111 16.62 -20.31 -6.40
C GLY A 111 16.99 -21.45 -7.38
N GLN A 112 16.17 -22.49 -7.53
CA GLN A 112 16.42 -23.55 -8.50
C GLN A 112 16.04 -23.10 -9.92
N GLU A 113 14.94 -22.36 -10.06
CA GLU A 113 14.55 -21.78 -11.34
C GLU A 113 15.52 -20.66 -11.77
N LEU A 114 15.99 -19.83 -10.83
CA LEU A 114 17.06 -18.87 -11.10
C LEU A 114 18.35 -19.57 -11.54
N ALA A 115 18.77 -20.62 -10.84
CA ALA A 115 19.98 -21.37 -11.21
C ALA A 115 19.90 -22.01 -12.59
N LYS A 116 18.70 -22.36 -13.09
CA LYS A 116 18.51 -22.87 -14.47
C LYS A 116 18.68 -21.78 -15.53
N LYS A 117 18.44 -20.50 -15.19
CA LYS A 117 18.66 -19.36 -16.07
C LYS A 117 20.13 -18.97 -16.19
N MET A 118 20.98 -19.41 -15.24
CA MET A 118 22.42 -19.13 -15.29
C MET A 118 23.06 -19.83 -16.49
N ASP A 119 23.87 -19.10 -17.26
CA ASP A 119 24.67 -19.62 -18.38
C ASP A 119 25.99 -20.22 -17.87
N THR A 120 25.94 -21.01 -16.82
CA THR A 120 27.10 -21.64 -16.20
C THR A 120 27.21 -23.09 -16.64
N ASP A 121 28.28 -23.45 -17.35
CA ASP A 121 28.58 -24.85 -17.70
C ASP A 121 29.08 -25.61 -16.46
N LEU A 122 28.13 -26.14 -15.69
CA LEU A 122 28.41 -26.90 -14.46
C LEU A 122 29.23 -28.18 -14.76
N GLU A 123 29.09 -28.79 -15.96
CA GLU A 123 29.84 -29.97 -16.32
C GLU A 123 31.31 -29.65 -16.58
N ALA A 124 31.59 -28.54 -17.27
CA ALA A 124 32.93 -28.05 -17.48
C ALA A 124 33.60 -27.62 -16.16
N ALA A 125 32.85 -26.93 -15.29
CA ALA A 125 33.31 -26.55 -13.95
C ALA A 125 33.67 -27.78 -13.11
N PHE A 126 32.78 -28.78 -13.07
CA PHE A 126 33.01 -30.02 -12.32
C PHE A 126 34.27 -30.77 -12.79
N LYS A 127 34.53 -30.80 -14.11
CA LYS A 127 35.74 -31.45 -14.67
C LYS A 127 37.02 -30.66 -14.42
N GLY A 128 36.91 -29.34 -14.28
CA GLY A 128 38.04 -28.42 -14.08
C GLY A 128 38.54 -28.37 -12.63
N ILE A 129 37.64 -28.48 -11.66
CA ILE A 129 37.92 -28.35 -10.23
C ILE A 129 38.66 -29.59 -9.70
N LYS A 130 39.86 -29.38 -9.16
CA LYS A 130 40.69 -30.47 -8.62
C LYS A 130 41.08 -30.26 -7.17
N THR A 131 40.97 -29.04 -6.66
CA THR A 131 41.36 -28.68 -5.28
C THR A 131 40.19 -28.04 -4.52
N TYR A 132 40.30 -28.04 -3.19
CA TYR A 132 39.30 -27.37 -2.34
C TYR A 132 39.28 -25.85 -2.58
N GLU A 133 40.43 -25.27 -2.81
CA GLU A 133 40.59 -23.85 -3.08
C GLU A 133 39.85 -23.44 -4.38
N GLU A 134 40.01 -24.23 -5.45
CA GLU A 134 39.31 -24.01 -6.74
C GLU A 134 37.78 -24.18 -6.55
N PHE A 135 37.36 -25.18 -5.79
CA PHE A 135 35.95 -25.37 -5.47
C PHE A 135 35.37 -24.18 -4.67
N SER A 136 36.09 -23.72 -3.65
CA SER A 136 35.69 -22.57 -2.85
C SER A 136 35.58 -21.29 -3.68
N GLN A 137 36.51 -21.06 -4.60
CA GLN A 137 36.45 -19.92 -5.52
C GLN A 137 35.25 -20.04 -6.47
N PHE A 138 35.00 -21.23 -7.02
CA PHE A 138 33.84 -21.47 -7.88
C PHE A 138 32.52 -21.19 -7.15
N ILE A 139 32.36 -21.66 -5.92
CA ILE A 139 31.12 -21.44 -5.14
C ILE A 139 30.92 -19.95 -4.85
N ASN A 140 31.99 -19.23 -4.49
CA ASN A 140 31.88 -17.78 -4.25
C ASN A 140 31.47 -17.04 -5.51
N GLN A 141 32.07 -17.35 -6.65
CA GLN A 141 31.72 -16.73 -7.93
C GLN A 141 30.29 -17.09 -8.34
N TYR A 142 29.90 -18.36 -8.20
CA TYR A 142 28.53 -18.81 -8.49
C TYR A 142 27.49 -18.08 -7.65
N ALA A 143 27.82 -17.81 -6.36
CA ALA A 143 26.91 -17.06 -5.47
C ALA A 143 26.78 -15.60 -5.89
N ASP A 144 27.89 -14.95 -6.29
CA ASP A 144 27.85 -13.57 -6.82
C ASP A 144 27.04 -13.52 -8.12
N ASP A 145 27.31 -14.40 -9.07
CA ASP A 145 26.59 -14.47 -10.36
C ASP A 145 25.09 -14.73 -10.18
N LEU A 146 24.71 -15.53 -9.17
CA LEU A 146 23.29 -15.78 -8.84
C LEU A 146 22.59 -14.55 -8.25
N ILE A 147 23.29 -13.77 -7.44
CA ILE A 147 22.75 -12.52 -6.89
C ILE A 147 22.58 -11.48 -7.99
N ASP A 148 23.56 -11.36 -8.89
CA ASP A 148 23.48 -10.46 -10.03
C ASP A 148 22.29 -10.85 -10.94
N LEU A 149 22.14 -12.16 -11.23
CA LEU A 149 21.00 -12.65 -11.99
C LEU A 149 19.65 -12.37 -11.31
N LEU A 150 19.57 -12.47 -9.98
CA LEU A 150 18.37 -12.12 -9.23
C LEU A 150 18.03 -10.63 -9.39
N ALA A 151 19.03 -9.75 -9.37
CA ALA A 151 18.82 -8.33 -9.58
C ALA A 151 18.29 -8.03 -11.00
N ASP A 152 18.88 -8.65 -12.02
CA ASP A 152 18.41 -8.54 -13.40
C ASP A 152 16.98 -9.07 -13.56
N GLU A 153 16.63 -10.18 -12.90
CA GLU A 153 15.28 -10.77 -12.93
C GLU A 153 14.23 -9.85 -12.27
N ILE A 154 14.61 -9.17 -11.18
CA ILE A 154 13.74 -8.19 -10.53
C ILE A 154 13.47 -7.02 -11.49
N ASP A 155 14.50 -6.50 -12.13
CA ASP A 155 14.37 -5.41 -13.10
C ASP A 155 13.50 -5.82 -14.30
N ASP A 156 13.68 -7.03 -14.83
CA ASP A 156 12.86 -7.57 -15.92
C ASP A 156 11.38 -7.68 -15.54
N ILE A 157 11.09 -8.17 -14.33
CA ILE A 157 9.70 -8.26 -13.81
C ILE A 157 9.11 -6.86 -13.62
N GLU A 158 9.89 -5.91 -13.09
CA GLU A 158 9.43 -4.53 -12.94
C GLU A 158 9.11 -3.89 -14.28
N ASP A 159 9.93 -4.12 -15.29
CA ASP A 159 9.71 -3.59 -16.63
C ASP A 159 8.48 -4.24 -17.28
N GLU A 160 8.26 -5.55 -17.12
CA GLU A 160 7.06 -6.23 -17.58
C GLU A 160 5.79 -5.65 -16.93
N ILE A 161 5.83 -5.40 -15.60
CA ILE A 161 4.71 -4.77 -14.90
C ILE A 161 4.46 -3.37 -15.44
N ARG A 162 5.51 -2.56 -15.69
CA ARG A 162 5.35 -1.20 -16.27
C ARG A 162 4.74 -1.21 -17.67
N GLU A 163 5.08 -2.22 -18.48
CA GLU A 163 4.50 -2.36 -19.83
C GLU A 163 3.03 -2.76 -19.80
N GLN A 164 2.66 -3.69 -18.93
CA GLN A 164 1.29 -4.22 -18.86
C GLN A 164 0.35 -3.39 -17.99
N VAL A 165 0.88 -2.69 -17.00
CA VAL A 165 0.15 -1.82 -16.05
C VAL A 165 0.83 -0.45 -15.97
N PRO A 166 0.65 0.42 -16.98
CA PRO A 166 1.34 1.73 -17.04
C PRO A 166 1.05 2.66 -15.85
N GLU A 167 -0.03 2.42 -15.13
CA GLU A 167 -0.37 3.16 -13.91
C GLU A 167 0.53 2.80 -12.72
N ALA A 168 1.20 1.64 -12.74
CA ALA A 168 2.17 1.20 -11.73
C ALA A 168 3.58 1.75 -12.05
N GLN A 169 3.80 3.04 -11.87
CA GLN A 169 5.05 3.71 -12.29
C GLN A 169 6.22 3.53 -11.31
N HIS A 170 5.94 3.39 -10.04
CA HIS A 170 6.94 3.21 -9.00
C HIS A 170 6.81 1.82 -8.40
N LEU A 171 7.58 0.92 -8.94
CA LEU A 171 7.69 -0.46 -8.48
C LEU A 171 8.87 -0.60 -7.52
N ASP A 172 8.71 -1.47 -6.56
CA ASP A 172 9.70 -1.78 -5.53
C ASP A 172 9.50 -3.25 -5.15
N LEU A 173 10.20 -4.13 -5.86
CA LEU A 173 10.17 -5.57 -5.59
C LEU A 173 11.30 -5.92 -4.65
N GLU A 174 10.97 -6.49 -3.51
CA GLU A 174 11.94 -6.95 -2.51
C GLU A 174 11.92 -8.48 -2.45
N ALA A 175 13.09 -9.09 -2.46
CA ALA A 175 13.25 -10.52 -2.20
C ALA A 175 13.11 -10.79 -0.70
N ASP A 176 12.21 -11.74 -0.31
CA ASP A 176 11.93 -12.18 1.06
C ASP A 176 12.65 -13.50 1.40
#